data_35117fbe866256c8f0569476bf5e27f8
#
_entry.id   35117fbe866256c8f0569476bf5e27f8
#
_cell.length_a   1.000
_cell.length_b   1.000
_cell.length_c   1.000
_cell.angle_alpha   90.00
_cell.angle_beta   90.00
_cell.angle_gamma   90.00
#
_symmetry.space_group_name_H-M   'P 1'
#
loop_
_entity.id
_entity.type
_entity.pdbx_description
1 polymer ?
#
loop_
_entity_poly.entity_id
_entity_poly.type
_entity_poly.pdbx_seq_one_letter_code
_entity_poly.pdbx_strand_id
1 'polypeptide(L)'
;MKLSDRVQNIAQSEIRAMSILCHEKQGLNMAQGICDLDVPLPVQEGAKEAIEHGQNIYTSAYGNLRLRNAIAKKQNDFYQEEISADNVLVSSGATGAFYCTAMSLLNEGDEVIVFEPYYGYHVSTLESLGCKVKFIKTMPPTYETDFEQLKSHITEQTKALLICNPSNPSGKVYTKEELEKIALILKDNDMLLFSDEMYEHFVYDGLEFISALSIDALKERTVVLSGFSKIYSITGWRLGYAISLPEVIDAASA
;
A
#
# COMPACT_ATOMS: atom_id res chain seq x y z
N MET A 1 -16.71 28.96 -8.65
CA MET A 1 -16.88 27.59 -8.08
C MET A 1 -16.03 27.52 -6.83
N LYS A 2 -16.59 27.12 -5.67
CA LYS A 2 -15.82 26.96 -4.42
C LYS A 2 -15.33 25.52 -4.35
N LEU A 3 -14.04 25.29 -4.09
CA LEU A 3 -13.49 23.95 -3.86
C LEU A 3 -13.97 23.39 -2.51
N SER A 4 -13.99 22.07 -2.39
CA SER A 4 -14.26 21.38 -1.12
C SER A 4 -13.17 21.69 -0.09
N ASP A 5 -13.56 21.82 1.17
CA ASP A 5 -12.61 22.05 2.25
C ASP A 5 -11.61 20.88 2.41
N ARG A 6 -12.01 19.67 2.01
CA ARG A 6 -11.16 18.46 2.02
C ARG A 6 -9.90 18.55 1.16
N VAL A 7 -9.92 19.38 0.09
CA VAL A 7 -8.77 19.50 -0.82
C VAL A 7 -7.90 20.74 -0.55
N GLN A 8 -8.28 21.57 0.42
CA GLN A 8 -7.54 22.80 0.71
C GLN A 8 -6.13 22.53 1.25
N ASN A 9 -5.94 21.42 1.96
CA ASN A 9 -4.66 21.03 2.55
C ASN A 9 -3.91 19.98 1.72
N ILE A 10 -4.49 19.49 0.61
CA ILE A 10 -3.82 18.51 -0.25
C ILE A 10 -2.85 19.24 -1.15
N ALA A 11 -1.57 19.20 -0.80
CA ALA A 11 -0.49 19.73 -1.62
C ALA A 11 -0.16 18.77 -2.78
N GLN A 12 0.28 19.36 -3.90
CA GLN A 12 0.88 18.56 -4.96
C GLN A 12 2.13 17.84 -4.43
N SER A 13 2.31 16.57 -4.82
CA SER A 13 3.51 15.82 -4.46
C SER A 13 4.79 16.58 -4.82
N GLU A 14 5.70 16.77 -3.87
CA GLU A 14 6.99 17.43 -4.08
C GLU A 14 7.83 16.73 -5.16
N ILE A 15 7.77 15.39 -5.23
CA ILE A 15 8.41 14.59 -6.27
C ILE A 15 7.88 14.99 -7.65
N ARG A 16 6.57 15.20 -7.78
CA ARG A 16 5.96 15.63 -9.04
C ARG A 16 6.33 17.06 -9.38
N ALA A 17 6.32 17.94 -8.41
CA ALA A 17 6.76 19.34 -8.61
C ALA A 17 8.22 19.39 -9.07
N MET A 18 9.09 18.59 -8.46
CA MET A 18 10.50 18.47 -8.86
C MET A 18 10.65 17.89 -10.27
N SER A 19 9.83 16.90 -10.63
CA SER A 19 9.85 16.31 -11.98
C SER A 19 9.46 17.33 -13.05
N ILE A 20 8.46 18.16 -12.78
CA ILE A 20 8.04 19.26 -13.69
C ILE A 20 9.18 20.27 -13.84
N LEU A 21 9.74 20.74 -12.71
CA LEU A 21 10.83 21.71 -12.73
C LEU A 21 12.07 21.17 -13.47
N CYS A 22 12.40 19.91 -13.26
CA CYS A 22 13.51 19.25 -13.94
C CYS A 22 13.30 19.19 -15.46
N HIS A 23 12.09 18.88 -15.91
CA HIS A 23 11.72 18.90 -17.33
C HIS A 23 11.82 20.31 -17.92
N GLU A 24 11.29 21.33 -17.24
CA GLU A 24 11.36 22.73 -17.69
C GLU A 24 12.79 23.22 -17.81
N LYS A 25 13.69 22.78 -16.94
CA LYS A 25 15.10 23.14 -16.94
C LYS A 25 15.98 22.23 -17.81
N GLN A 26 15.38 21.24 -18.49
CA GLN A 26 16.09 20.22 -19.27
C GLN A 26 17.18 19.50 -18.45
N GLY A 27 16.91 19.31 -17.17
CA GLY A 27 17.81 18.66 -16.23
C GLY A 27 17.63 17.16 -16.15
N LEU A 28 18.52 16.49 -15.42
CA LEU A 28 18.40 15.07 -15.09
C LEU A 28 17.53 14.91 -13.82
N ASN A 29 16.39 14.23 -13.95
CA ASN A 29 15.51 13.97 -12.80
C ASN A 29 16.07 12.84 -11.91
N MET A 30 16.52 13.20 -10.74
CA MET A 30 17.01 12.27 -9.72
C MET A 30 16.07 12.20 -8.50
N ALA A 31 14.93 12.89 -8.53
CA ALA A 31 13.98 12.92 -7.42
C ALA A 31 12.96 11.77 -7.47
N GLN A 32 12.69 11.22 -8.66
CA GLN A 32 11.73 10.16 -8.84
C GLN A 32 12.41 8.88 -9.33
N GLY A 33 12.32 7.81 -8.55
CA GLY A 33 12.68 6.47 -8.99
C GLY A 33 11.69 5.98 -10.04
N ILE A 34 12.15 5.83 -11.27
CA ILE A 34 11.36 5.28 -12.37
C ILE A 34 12.05 3.99 -12.81
N CYS A 35 11.28 2.91 -12.93
CA CYS A 35 11.80 1.69 -13.54
C CYS A 35 12.00 1.93 -15.03
N ASP A 36 13.23 1.77 -15.49
CA ASP A 36 13.69 1.93 -16.88
C ASP A 36 13.87 0.60 -17.60
N LEU A 37 13.50 -0.50 -16.95
CA LEU A 37 13.48 -1.83 -17.56
C LEU A 37 12.26 -1.97 -18.47
N ASP A 38 12.44 -2.72 -19.55
CA ASP A 38 11.32 -3.09 -20.42
C ASP A 38 10.27 -3.89 -19.68
N VAL A 39 9.01 -3.72 -20.09
CA VAL A 39 7.92 -4.57 -19.61
C VAL A 39 8.22 -6.02 -20.02
N PRO A 40 8.15 -7.01 -19.11
CA PRO A 40 8.41 -8.41 -19.45
C PRO A 40 7.54 -8.89 -20.62
N LEU A 41 8.16 -9.59 -21.57
CA LEU A 41 7.50 -10.03 -22.80
C LEU A 41 6.17 -10.78 -22.55
N PRO A 42 6.07 -11.73 -21.58
CA PRO A 42 4.78 -12.39 -21.30
C PRO A 42 3.67 -11.43 -20.86
N VAL A 43 4.01 -10.33 -20.18
CA VAL A 43 3.04 -9.30 -19.75
C VAL A 43 2.56 -8.50 -20.97
N GLN A 44 3.48 -8.13 -21.87
CA GLN A 44 3.13 -7.43 -23.10
C GLN A 44 2.23 -8.30 -24.00
N GLU A 45 2.60 -9.57 -24.19
CA GLU A 45 1.86 -10.53 -25.03
C GLU A 45 0.47 -10.78 -24.45
N GLY A 46 0.36 -11.02 -23.14
CA GLY A 46 -0.94 -11.20 -22.49
C GLY A 46 -1.88 -10.00 -22.64
N ALA A 47 -1.34 -8.77 -22.61
CA ALA A 47 -2.14 -7.58 -22.85
C ALA A 47 -2.61 -7.47 -24.31
N LYS A 48 -1.75 -7.76 -25.28
CA LYS A 48 -2.11 -7.79 -26.70
C LYS A 48 -3.20 -8.85 -26.96
N GLU A 49 -3.00 -10.05 -26.45
CA GLU A 49 -3.96 -11.14 -26.56
C GLU A 49 -5.33 -10.76 -25.97
N ALA A 50 -5.36 -10.13 -24.81
CA ALA A 50 -6.59 -9.67 -24.18
C ALA A 50 -7.35 -8.67 -25.06
N ILE A 51 -6.65 -7.75 -25.72
CA ILE A 51 -7.23 -6.78 -26.65
C ILE A 51 -7.75 -7.49 -27.90
N GLU A 52 -6.97 -8.38 -28.49
CA GLU A 52 -7.31 -9.13 -29.70
C GLU A 52 -8.54 -10.02 -29.50
N HIS A 53 -8.70 -10.59 -28.30
CA HIS A 53 -9.87 -11.39 -27.94
C HIS A 53 -11.05 -10.59 -27.37
N GLY A 54 -11.00 -9.26 -27.45
CA GLY A 54 -12.11 -8.38 -27.05
C GLY A 54 -12.41 -8.41 -25.56
N GLN A 55 -11.41 -8.66 -24.70
CA GLN A 55 -11.57 -8.63 -23.24
C GLN A 55 -11.59 -7.18 -22.73
N ASN A 56 -12.60 -6.41 -23.16
CA ASN A 56 -12.73 -4.97 -22.88
C ASN A 56 -14.11 -4.61 -22.29
N ILE A 57 -14.84 -5.59 -21.79
CA ILE A 57 -16.13 -5.40 -21.11
C ILE A 57 -15.95 -5.27 -19.59
N TYR A 58 -17.01 -4.86 -18.91
CA TYR A 58 -17.01 -4.78 -17.46
C TYR A 58 -16.62 -6.10 -16.79
N THR A 59 -15.76 -6.00 -15.77
CA THR A 59 -15.49 -7.09 -14.84
C THR A 59 -16.38 -6.98 -13.60
N SER A 60 -16.25 -7.91 -12.66
CA SER A 60 -16.80 -7.77 -11.31
C SER A 60 -16.21 -6.53 -10.62
N ALA A 61 -16.95 -5.94 -9.69
CA ALA A 61 -16.46 -4.84 -8.83
C ALA A 61 -15.18 -5.21 -8.07
N TYR A 62 -15.02 -6.48 -7.72
CA TYR A 62 -13.78 -7.00 -7.11
C TYR A 62 -12.59 -7.11 -8.08
N GLY A 63 -12.84 -6.99 -9.37
CA GLY A 63 -11.87 -7.25 -10.44
C GLY A 63 -12.00 -8.62 -11.08
N ASN A 64 -11.19 -8.88 -12.10
CA ASN A 64 -11.20 -10.11 -12.87
C ASN A 64 -10.86 -11.33 -11.99
N LEU A 65 -11.73 -12.34 -11.96
CA LEU A 65 -11.58 -13.52 -11.09
C LEU A 65 -10.28 -14.31 -11.39
N ARG A 66 -9.87 -14.41 -12.66
CA ARG A 66 -8.61 -15.08 -13.03
C ARG A 66 -7.41 -14.37 -12.41
N LEU A 67 -7.41 -13.04 -12.41
CA LEU A 67 -6.35 -12.25 -11.78
C LEU A 67 -6.37 -12.38 -10.25
N ARG A 68 -7.56 -12.31 -9.63
CA ARG A 68 -7.73 -12.48 -8.17
C ARG A 68 -7.22 -13.85 -7.71
N ASN A 69 -7.55 -14.92 -8.44
CA ASN A 69 -7.02 -16.27 -8.18
C ASN A 69 -5.49 -16.34 -8.34
N ALA A 70 -4.92 -15.66 -9.33
CA ALA A 70 -3.47 -15.63 -9.54
C ALA A 70 -2.75 -14.88 -8.40
N ILE A 71 -3.35 -13.80 -7.89
CA ILE A 71 -2.83 -13.06 -6.72
C ILE A 71 -2.88 -13.97 -5.48
N ALA A 72 -4.03 -14.58 -5.20
CA ALA A 72 -4.18 -15.50 -4.06
C ALA A 72 -3.17 -16.66 -4.14
N LYS A 73 -3.04 -17.27 -5.32
CA LYS A 73 -2.06 -18.35 -5.53
C LYS A 73 -0.63 -17.88 -5.27
N LYS A 74 -0.25 -16.69 -5.76
CA LYS A 74 1.08 -16.12 -5.54
C LYS A 74 1.35 -15.95 -4.04
N GLN A 75 0.42 -15.41 -3.28
CA GLN A 75 0.57 -15.20 -1.85
C GLN A 75 0.72 -16.54 -1.10
N ASN A 76 -0.13 -17.52 -1.42
CA ASN A 76 -0.07 -18.84 -0.80
C ASN A 76 1.25 -19.57 -1.13
N ASP A 77 1.73 -19.46 -2.39
CA ASP A 77 2.97 -20.12 -2.81
C ASP A 77 4.23 -19.49 -2.19
N PHE A 78 4.28 -18.15 -2.09
CA PHE A 78 5.49 -17.44 -1.66
C PHE A 78 5.54 -17.19 -0.15
N TYR A 79 4.37 -16.95 0.47
CA TYR A 79 4.33 -16.50 1.87
C TYR A 79 3.56 -17.47 2.77
N GLN A 80 3.15 -18.64 2.23
CA GLN A 80 2.43 -19.70 2.96
C GLN A 80 1.17 -19.17 3.66
N GLU A 81 0.48 -18.25 2.99
CA GLU A 81 -0.80 -17.71 3.42
C GLU A 81 -1.94 -18.64 2.96
N GLU A 82 -3.10 -18.55 3.62
CA GLU A 82 -4.28 -19.31 3.27
C GLU A 82 -5.39 -18.36 2.81
N ILE A 83 -5.22 -17.77 1.63
CA ILE A 83 -6.18 -16.84 1.04
C ILE A 83 -6.78 -17.37 -0.26
N SER A 84 -7.97 -16.89 -0.58
CA SER A 84 -8.69 -17.15 -1.83
C SER A 84 -8.92 -15.87 -2.63
N ALA A 85 -9.57 -15.98 -3.78
CA ALA A 85 -9.99 -14.80 -4.54
C ALA A 85 -10.90 -13.85 -3.72
N ASP A 86 -11.65 -14.37 -2.74
CA ASP A 86 -12.57 -13.55 -1.94
C ASP A 86 -11.84 -12.61 -0.97
N ASN A 87 -10.56 -12.84 -0.75
CA ASN A 87 -9.68 -11.97 0.01
C ASN A 87 -9.05 -10.86 -0.85
N VAL A 88 -9.32 -10.77 -2.15
CA VAL A 88 -8.58 -9.90 -3.08
C VAL A 88 -9.50 -8.91 -3.77
N LEU A 89 -9.17 -7.62 -3.67
CA LEU A 89 -9.77 -6.52 -4.44
C LEU A 89 -8.73 -5.97 -5.43
N VAL A 90 -9.03 -6.02 -6.72
CA VAL A 90 -8.21 -5.37 -7.76
C VAL A 90 -8.69 -3.94 -7.99
N SER A 91 -7.75 -3.02 -8.11
CA SER A 91 -8.08 -1.60 -8.22
C SER A 91 -7.12 -0.81 -9.11
N SER A 92 -7.38 0.49 -9.27
CA SER A 92 -6.55 1.41 -10.04
C SER A 92 -5.24 1.76 -9.32
N GLY A 93 -4.31 0.81 -9.29
CA GLY A 93 -3.06 0.86 -8.54
C GLY A 93 -3.27 0.65 -7.04
N ALA A 94 -2.19 0.46 -6.28
CA ALA A 94 -2.27 0.32 -4.82
C ALA A 94 -2.88 1.56 -4.14
N THR A 95 -2.74 2.74 -4.72
CA THR A 95 -3.38 3.96 -4.20
C THR A 95 -4.90 3.87 -4.22
N GLY A 96 -5.49 3.31 -5.30
CA GLY A 96 -6.93 3.05 -5.38
C GLY A 96 -7.37 2.00 -4.36
N ALA A 97 -6.59 0.92 -4.19
CA ALA A 97 -6.84 -0.10 -3.19
C ALA A 97 -6.84 0.49 -1.77
N PHE A 98 -5.86 1.33 -1.47
CA PHE A 98 -5.77 2.02 -0.17
C PHE A 98 -6.96 2.96 0.05
N TYR A 99 -7.31 3.78 -0.95
CA TYR A 99 -8.46 4.69 -0.82
C TYR A 99 -9.76 3.93 -0.51
N CYS A 100 -10.07 2.88 -1.27
CA CYS A 100 -11.29 2.11 -1.08
C CYS A 100 -11.33 1.42 0.29
N THR A 101 -10.24 0.77 0.70
CA THR A 101 -10.17 0.06 1.98
C THR A 101 -10.13 1.03 3.17
N ALA A 102 -9.41 2.14 3.09
CA ALA A 102 -9.40 3.15 4.13
C ALA A 102 -10.78 3.82 4.29
N MET A 103 -11.47 4.12 3.17
CA MET A 103 -12.83 4.67 3.21
C MET A 103 -13.84 3.70 3.86
N SER A 104 -13.62 2.39 3.70
CA SER A 104 -14.51 1.37 4.27
C SER A 104 -14.26 1.10 5.75
N LEU A 105 -13.06 1.40 6.25
CA LEU A 105 -12.61 1.02 7.60
C LEU A 105 -12.45 2.20 8.55
N LEU A 106 -12.30 3.42 8.02
CA LEU A 106 -12.01 4.61 8.82
C LEU A 106 -13.12 5.65 8.69
N ASN A 107 -13.37 6.37 9.77
CA ASN A 107 -14.31 7.48 9.83
C ASN A 107 -13.57 8.82 9.93
N GLU A 108 -14.27 9.90 9.63
CA GLU A 108 -13.77 11.25 9.89
C GLU A 108 -13.45 11.43 11.38
N GLY A 109 -12.27 11.92 11.67
CA GLY A 109 -11.76 12.13 13.03
C GLY A 109 -10.95 10.97 13.59
N ASP A 110 -10.98 9.77 12.97
CA ASP A 110 -10.12 8.66 13.37
C ASP A 110 -8.64 9.03 13.23
N GLU A 111 -7.82 8.56 14.15
CA GLU A 111 -6.38 8.77 14.13
C GLU A 111 -5.67 7.57 13.50
N VAL A 112 -4.73 7.86 12.60
CA VAL A 112 -3.84 6.87 11.97
C VAL A 112 -2.40 7.23 12.24
N ILE A 113 -1.64 6.28 12.79
CA ILE A 113 -0.21 6.46 13.05
C ILE A 113 0.59 6.11 11.79
N VAL A 114 1.57 6.95 11.46
CA VAL A 114 2.48 6.76 10.31
C VAL A 114 3.91 7.05 10.74
N PHE A 115 4.86 6.22 10.34
CA PHE A 115 6.29 6.48 10.59
C PHE A 115 6.87 7.45 9.56
N GLU A 116 7.68 8.40 10.01
CA GLU A 116 8.47 9.27 9.14
C GLU A 116 9.88 8.69 8.90
N PRO A 117 10.41 8.77 7.67
CA PRO A 117 9.81 9.34 6.47
C PRO A 117 8.74 8.40 5.86
N TYR A 118 7.75 8.98 5.20
CA TYR A 118 6.58 8.27 4.65
C TYR A 118 6.38 8.54 3.15
N TYR A 119 5.54 7.73 2.54
CA TYR A 119 5.06 7.96 1.18
C TYR A 119 3.87 8.93 1.19
N GLY A 120 4.04 10.10 0.59
CA GLY A 120 3.11 11.24 0.73
C GLY A 120 1.66 10.95 0.34
N TYR A 121 1.40 10.05 -0.61
CA TYR A 121 0.02 9.71 -1.00
C TYR A 121 -0.75 8.98 0.10
N HIS A 122 -0.10 8.29 1.03
CA HIS A 122 -0.77 7.71 2.18
C HIS A 122 -1.40 8.80 3.06
N VAL A 123 -0.62 9.79 3.42
CA VAL A 123 -1.06 10.91 4.25
C VAL A 123 -2.16 11.71 3.55
N SER A 124 -1.94 12.09 2.29
CA SER A 124 -2.95 12.83 1.52
C SER A 124 -4.28 12.09 1.38
N THR A 125 -4.24 10.75 1.27
CA THR A 125 -5.45 9.92 1.24
C THR A 125 -6.18 9.98 2.58
N LEU A 126 -5.48 9.76 3.69
CA LEU A 126 -6.05 9.80 5.04
C LEU A 126 -6.67 11.17 5.36
N GLU A 127 -5.94 12.25 5.07
CA GLU A 127 -6.43 13.62 5.26
C GLU A 127 -7.67 13.92 4.40
N SER A 128 -7.72 13.39 3.15
CA SER A 128 -8.89 13.55 2.27
C SER A 128 -10.14 12.85 2.80
N LEU A 129 -9.96 11.78 3.59
CA LEU A 129 -11.03 11.07 4.28
C LEU A 129 -11.41 11.71 5.63
N GLY A 130 -10.71 12.77 6.04
CA GLY A 130 -10.96 13.46 7.31
C GLY A 130 -10.28 12.81 8.52
N CYS A 131 -9.38 11.86 8.28
CA CYS A 131 -8.60 11.25 9.35
C CYS A 131 -7.50 12.20 9.85
N LYS A 132 -7.08 12.00 11.09
CA LYS A 132 -5.95 12.70 11.71
C LYS A 132 -4.71 11.83 11.62
N VAL A 133 -3.65 12.31 10.99
CA VAL A 133 -2.39 11.56 10.91
C VAL A 133 -1.48 11.94 12.06
N LYS A 134 -1.00 10.93 12.78
CA LYS A 134 0.00 11.06 13.87
C LYS A 134 1.34 10.54 13.40
N PHE A 135 2.35 11.37 13.47
CA PHE A 135 3.68 11.02 12.96
C PHE A 135 4.60 10.56 14.07
N ILE A 136 5.32 9.46 13.80
CA ILE A 136 6.41 8.96 14.65
C ILE A 136 7.70 9.03 13.85
N LYS A 137 8.66 9.80 14.36
CA LYS A 137 9.94 9.99 13.71
C LYS A 137 10.83 8.78 13.86
N THR A 138 11.34 8.26 12.75
CA THR A 138 12.43 7.29 12.75
C THR A 138 13.72 7.93 12.22
N MET A 139 14.87 7.38 12.57
CA MET A 139 16.15 8.01 12.31
C MET A 139 17.06 7.12 11.46
N PRO A 140 17.74 7.71 10.45
CA PRO A 140 18.76 6.99 9.71
C PRO A 140 19.93 6.59 10.63
N PRO A 141 20.72 5.56 10.28
CA PRO A 141 20.63 4.81 9.01
C PRO A 141 19.61 3.65 9.04
N THR A 142 19.19 3.19 10.22
CA THR A 142 18.44 1.94 10.37
C THR A 142 16.93 2.13 10.35
N TYR A 143 16.44 3.33 10.66
CA TYR A 143 15.02 3.64 10.78
C TYR A 143 14.28 2.67 11.71
N GLU A 144 14.91 2.33 12.85
CA GLU A 144 14.35 1.42 13.85
C GLU A 144 13.00 1.91 14.37
N THR A 145 12.13 0.96 14.67
CA THR A 145 10.81 1.23 15.25
C THR A 145 10.94 1.48 16.75
N ASP A 146 10.63 2.70 17.19
CA ASP A 146 10.50 3.00 18.62
C ASP A 146 9.12 2.57 19.12
N PHE A 147 9.05 1.37 19.73
CA PHE A 147 7.81 0.80 20.23
C PHE A 147 7.22 1.54 21.43
N GLU A 148 8.04 2.19 22.25
CA GLU A 148 7.56 2.99 23.38
C GLU A 148 6.93 4.29 22.87
N GLN A 149 7.54 4.91 21.87
CA GLN A 149 6.95 6.05 21.20
C GLN A 149 5.63 5.64 20.50
N LEU A 150 5.59 4.49 19.83
CA LEU A 150 4.37 3.97 19.23
C LEU A 150 3.24 3.86 20.25
N LYS A 151 3.48 3.19 21.39
CA LYS A 151 2.49 3.05 22.46
C LYS A 151 2.03 4.39 23.01
N SER A 152 2.95 5.35 23.19
CA SER A 152 2.63 6.67 23.73
C SER A 152 1.76 7.53 22.81
N HIS A 153 1.73 7.23 21.50
CA HIS A 153 0.90 7.95 20.52
C HIS A 153 -0.52 7.38 20.40
N ILE A 154 -0.78 6.21 20.98
CA ILE A 154 -2.10 5.57 20.92
C ILE A 154 -3.08 6.28 21.86
N THR A 155 -4.26 6.60 21.33
CA THR A 155 -5.42 7.13 22.07
C THR A 155 -6.66 6.31 21.75
N GLU A 156 -7.78 6.60 22.39
CA GLU A 156 -9.08 5.97 22.08
C GLU A 156 -9.54 6.19 20.63
N GLN A 157 -9.07 7.27 19.98
CA GLN A 157 -9.37 7.62 18.59
C GLN A 157 -8.43 6.94 17.60
N THR A 158 -7.33 6.34 18.06
CA THR A 158 -6.36 5.70 17.17
C THR A 158 -6.92 4.38 16.66
N LYS A 159 -7.18 4.30 15.34
CA LYS A 159 -7.80 3.15 14.69
C LYS A 159 -6.85 2.30 13.87
N ALA A 160 -5.77 2.89 13.37
CA ALA A 160 -4.85 2.16 12.51
C ALA A 160 -3.40 2.60 12.66
N LEU A 161 -2.51 1.69 12.35
CA LEU A 161 -1.11 1.93 12.01
C LEU A 161 -0.95 1.70 10.51
N LEU A 162 -0.19 2.56 9.84
CA LEU A 162 0.21 2.36 8.44
C LEU A 162 1.73 2.21 8.37
N ILE A 163 2.16 1.12 7.74
CA ILE A 163 3.57 0.87 7.42
C ILE A 163 3.75 0.65 5.92
N CYS A 164 4.96 0.89 5.43
CA CYS A 164 5.40 0.51 4.10
C CYS A 164 6.57 -0.49 4.25
N ASN A 165 6.45 -1.68 3.68
CA ASN A 165 7.41 -2.77 3.85
C ASN A 165 7.69 -3.50 2.53
N PRO A 166 8.87 -3.40 1.95
CA PRO A 166 9.97 -2.46 2.23
C PRO A 166 9.54 -1.00 2.07
N SER A 167 10.12 -0.13 2.86
CA SER A 167 9.65 1.26 3.00
C SER A 167 10.10 2.16 1.85
N ASN A 168 9.18 2.94 1.34
CA ASN A 168 9.44 4.12 0.53
C ASN A 168 9.23 5.39 1.41
N PRO A 169 10.27 6.23 1.64
CA PRO A 169 11.54 6.29 0.93
C PRO A 169 12.74 5.65 1.67
N SER A 170 12.59 5.16 2.92
CA SER A 170 13.73 4.81 3.77
C SER A 170 14.47 3.53 3.37
N GLY A 171 13.82 2.62 2.63
CA GLY A 171 14.36 1.30 2.31
C GLY A 171 14.34 0.32 3.49
N LYS A 172 13.76 0.70 4.66
CA LYS A 172 13.61 -0.20 5.81
C LYS A 172 12.82 -1.44 5.41
N VAL A 173 13.32 -2.61 5.80
CA VAL A 173 12.60 -3.89 5.78
C VAL A 173 12.29 -4.27 7.22
N TYR A 174 11.01 -4.54 7.52
CA TYR A 174 10.60 -4.95 8.86
C TYR A 174 10.96 -6.40 9.10
N THR A 175 11.55 -6.69 10.26
CA THR A 175 11.84 -8.05 10.68
C THR A 175 10.57 -8.74 11.22
N LYS A 176 10.62 -10.07 11.31
CA LYS A 176 9.53 -10.85 11.90
C LYS A 176 9.25 -10.40 13.33
N GLU A 177 10.28 -10.19 14.13
CA GLU A 177 10.18 -9.77 15.52
C GLU A 177 9.56 -8.37 15.65
N GLU A 178 9.83 -7.45 14.72
CA GLU A 178 9.19 -6.14 14.69
C GLU A 178 7.70 -6.26 14.37
N LEU A 179 7.34 -7.08 13.37
CA LEU A 179 5.93 -7.31 13.00
C LEU A 179 5.16 -8.02 14.13
N GLU A 180 5.76 -8.98 14.81
CA GLU A 180 5.16 -9.65 15.99
C GLU A 180 4.93 -8.66 17.16
N LYS A 181 5.86 -7.74 17.40
CA LYS A 181 5.69 -6.67 18.40
C LYS A 181 4.57 -5.69 18.00
N ILE A 182 4.53 -5.30 16.72
CA ILE A 182 3.43 -4.49 16.18
C ILE A 182 2.11 -5.23 16.40
N ALA A 183 2.04 -6.51 16.06
CA ALA A 183 0.83 -7.32 16.22
C ALA A 183 0.27 -7.30 17.63
N LEU A 184 1.14 -7.45 18.64
CA LEU A 184 0.74 -7.38 20.05
C LEU A 184 0.16 -6.01 20.42
N ILE A 185 0.83 -4.92 20.01
CA ILE A 185 0.37 -3.56 20.28
C ILE A 185 -0.99 -3.30 19.64
N LEU A 186 -1.16 -3.70 18.37
CA LEU A 186 -2.42 -3.49 17.64
C LEU A 186 -3.56 -4.31 18.25
N LYS A 187 -3.29 -5.56 18.65
CA LYS A 187 -4.26 -6.42 19.30
C LYS A 187 -4.74 -5.85 20.64
N ASP A 188 -3.81 -5.37 21.46
CA ASP A 188 -4.11 -4.83 22.79
C ASP A 188 -4.93 -3.52 22.74
N ASN A 189 -4.92 -2.82 21.60
CA ASN A 189 -5.59 -1.55 21.40
C ASN A 189 -6.72 -1.59 20.34
N ASP A 190 -7.08 -2.78 19.87
CA ASP A 190 -8.10 -3.01 18.82
C ASP A 190 -7.88 -2.15 17.56
N MET A 191 -6.63 -2.11 17.10
CA MET A 191 -6.20 -1.33 15.95
C MET A 191 -6.03 -2.20 14.71
N LEU A 192 -6.16 -1.58 13.54
CA LEU A 192 -5.91 -2.15 12.22
C LEU A 192 -4.46 -1.88 11.76
N LEU A 193 -3.98 -2.70 10.83
CA LEU A 193 -2.75 -2.47 10.09
C LEU A 193 -3.05 -2.26 8.60
N PHE A 194 -2.59 -1.15 8.05
CA PHE A 194 -2.39 -1.01 6.62
C PHE A 194 -0.90 -1.28 6.32
N SER A 195 -0.61 -2.32 5.54
CA SER A 195 0.74 -2.70 5.13
C SER A 195 0.90 -2.50 3.63
N ASP A 196 1.61 -1.44 3.22
CA ASP A 196 1.96 -1.23 1.81
C ASP A 196 3.18 -2.09 1.47
N GLU A 197 2.95 -3.17 0.74
CA GLU A 197 3.94 -4.17 0.35
C GLU A 197 4.32 -4.07 -1.14
N MET A 198 4.19 -2.88 -1.73
CA MET A 198 4.49 -2.62 -3.14
C MET A 198 5.91 -3.04 -3.55
N TYR A 199 6.85 -3.05 -2.61
CA TYR A 199 8.26 -3.34 -2.84
C TYR A 199 8.71 -4.70 -2.32
N GLU A 200 7.81 -5.66 -2.12
CA GLU A 200 8.05 -7.01 -1.57
C GLU A 200 9.22 -7.77 -2.21
N HIS A 201 9.51 -7.50 -3.49
CA HIS A 201 10.62 -8.11 -4.23
C HIS A 201 11.91 -7.27 -4.26
N PHE A 202 11.92 -6.10 -3.62
CA PHE A 202 13.06 -5.18 -3.61
C PHE A 202 13.78 -5.24 -2.26
N VAL A 203 14.34 -6.40 -1.97
CA VAL A 203 15.07 -6.69 -0.73
C VAL A 203 16.51 -7.00 -1.07
N TYR A 204 17.44 -6.43 -0.30
CA TYR A 204 18.87 -6.49 -0.54
C TYR A 204 19.62 -6.94 0.72
N ASP A 205 20.95 -7.12 0.61
CA ASP A 205 21.87 -7.39 1.71
C ASP A 205 21.54 -8.65 2.54
N GLY A 206 20.89 -9.64 1.91
CA GLY A 206 20.52 -10.89 2.56
C GLY A 206 19.36 -10.78 3.54
N LEU A 207 18.65 -9.65 3.53
CA LEU A 207 17.40 -9.50 4.28
C LEU A 207 16.30 -10.36 3.64
N GLU A 208 15.31 -10.72 4.43
CA GLU A 208 14.11 -11.46 4.00
C GLU A 208 12.88 -10.56 4.12
N PHE A 209 12.05 -10.56 3.09
CA PHE A 209 10.75 -9.92 3.15
C PHE A 209 9.76 -10.81 3.90
N ILE A 210 9.07 -10.23 4.88
CA ILE A 210 8.00 -10.88 5.64
C ILE A 210 6.71 -10.11 5.37
N SER A 211 5.72 -10.77 4.78
CA SER A 211 4.37 -10.20 4.64
C SER A 211 3.69 -10.08 6.00
N ALA A 212 2.94 -9.01 6.21
CA ALA A 212 2.17 -8.84 7.43
C ALA A 212 1.14 -9.97 7.63
N LEU A 213 0.59 -10.53 6.54
CA LEU A 213 -0.37 -11.64 6.61
C LEU A 213 0.27 -12.98 7.01
N SER A 214 1.59 -13.14 6.94
CA SER A 214 2.27 -14.33 7.45
C SER A 214 2.43 -14.33 8.99
N ILE A 215 2.05 -13.24 9.66
CA ILE A 215 2.01 -13.15 11.13
C ILE A 215 0.59 -13.45 11.61
N ASP A 216 0.38 -14.57 12.26
CA ASP A 216 -0.96 -15.05 12.65
C ASP A 216 -1.80 -14.00 13.41
N ALA A 217 -1.18 -13.26 14.31
CA ALA A 217 -1.87 -12.24 15.10
C ALA A 217 -2.27 -10.98 14.28
N LEU A 218 -1.78 -10.85 13.04
CA LEU A 218 -2.12 -9.76 12.12
C LEU A 218 -3.17 -10.14 11.09
N LYS A 219 -3.41 -11.43 10.81
CA LYS A 219 -4.30 -11.90 9.73
C LYS A 219 -5.69 -11.26 9.77
N GLU A 220 -6.29 -11.16 10.98
CA GLU A 220 -7.66 -10.66 11.15
C GLU A 220 -7.77 -9.13 11.23
N ARG A 221 -6.65 -8.41 11.16
CA ARG A 221 -6.62 -6.95 11.32
C ARG A 221 -5.77 -6.20 10.30
N THR A 222 -5.36 -6.89 9.23
CA THR A 222 -4.47 -6.30 8.22
C THR A 222 -5.15 -6.13 6.88
N VAL A 223 -4.87 -4.99 6.26
CA VAL A 223 -5.05 -4.76 4.83
C VAL A 223 -3.66 -4.67 4.21
N VAL A 224 -3.30 -5.65 3.39
CA VAL A 224 -2.11 -5.58 2.54
C VAL A 224 -2.46 -4.84 1.25
N LEU A 225 -1.61 -3.89 0.88
CA LEU A 225 -1.69 -3.11 -0.35
C LEU A 225 -0.49 -3.47 -1.22
N SER A 226 -0.72 -3.86 -2.46
CA SER A 226 0.37 -4.16 -3.38
C SER A 226 -0.06 -3.94 -4.83
N GLY A 227 0.77 -4.31 -5.80
CA GLY A 227 0.44 -4.15 -7.20
C GLY A 227 1.56 -4.53 -8.14
N PHE A 228 1.33 -4.26 -9.41
CA PHE A 228 2.19 -4.73 -10.48
C PHE A 228 3.10 -3.64 -11.05
N SER A 229 2.90 -2.40 -10.59
CA SER A 229 3.57 -1.21 -11.11
C SER A 229 5.09 -1.30 -11.10
N LYS A 230 5.66 -1.85 -10.01
CA LYS A 230 7.11 -1.85 -9.78
C LYS A 230 7.76 -3.13 -10.27
N ILE A 231 7.16 -4.28 -9.95
CA ILE A 231 7.71 -5.60 -10.31
C ILE A 231 7.71 -5.86 -11.82
N TYR A 232 6.75 -5.30 -12.56
CA TYR A 232 6.63 -5.51 -14.01
C TYR A 232 6.88 -4.27 -14.86
N SER A 233 7.41 -3.18 -14.30
CA SER A 233 7.67 -1.92 -15.02
C SER A 233 6.43 -1.33 -15.71
N ILE A 234 5.24 -1.54 -15.14
CA ILE A 234 3.95 -1.11 -15.70
C ILE A 234 3.27 0.00 -14.88
N THR A 235 4.05 0.94 -14.38
CA THR A 235 3.55 2.03 -13.52
C THR A 235 2.37 2.79 -14.13
N GLY A 236 2.36 2.95 -15.45
CA GLY A 236 1.31 3.64 -16.21
C GLY A 236 0.03 2.82 -16.40
N TRP A 237 0.04 1.50 -16.20
CA TRP A 237 -1.15 0.66 -16.40
C TRP A 237 -2.14 0.78 -15.25
N ARG A 238 -1.72 1.35 -14.13
CA ARG A 238 -2.56 1.59 -12.95
C ARG A 238 -3.24 0.32 -12.45
N LEU A 239 -2.49 -0.73 -12.20
CA LEU A 239 -3.00 -2.02 -11.72
C LEU A 239 -2.40 -2.34 -10.35
N GLY A 240 -3.26 -2.48 -9.34
CA GLY A 240 -2.91 -2.83 -7.97
C GLY A 240 -4.03 -3.58 -7.29
N TYR A 241 -3.83 -3.95 -6.04
CA TYR A 241 -4.79 -4.73 -5.28
C TYR A 241 -4.65 -4.52 -3.78
N ALA A 242 -5.73 -4.84 -3.06
CA ALA A 242 -5.73 -5.06 -1.63
C ALA A 242 -5.99 -6.53 -1.30
N ILE A 243 -5.45 -6.99 -0.19
CA ILE A 243 -5.74 -8.30 0.40
C ILE A 243 -6.15 -8.08 1.85
N SER A 244 -7.31 -8.64 2.23
CA SER A 244 -7.84 -8.57 3.59
C SER A 244 -8.90 -9.65 3.82
N LEU A 245 -9.61 -9.57 4.94
CA LEU A 245 -10.78 -10.41 5.20
C LEU A 245 -11.87 -10.19 4.13
N PRO A 246 -12.63 -11.23 3.75
CA PRO A 246 -13.67 -11.11 2.72
C PRO A 246 -14.69 -10.00 2.98
N GLU A 247 -15.10 -9.78 4.23
CA GLU A 247 -16.03 -8.71 4.59
C GLU A 247 -15.44 -7.30 4.37
N VAL A 248 -14.14 -7.13 4.54
CA VAL A 248 -13.44 -5.86 4.22
C VAL A 248 -13.40 -5.65 2.71
N ILE A 249 -13.12 -6.71 1.96
CA ILE A 249 -13.08 -6.68 0.50
C ILE A 249 -14.47 -6.38 -0.08
N ASP A 250 -15.52 -6.98 0.47
CA ASP A 250 -16.89 -6.71 0.09
C ASP A 250 -17.24 -5.23 0.28
N ALA A 251 -16.96 -4.69 1.45
CA ALA A 251 -17.21 -3.28 1.75
C ALA A 251 -16.40 -2.33 0.85
N ALA A 252 -15.15 -2.66 0.56
CA ALA A 252 -14.28 -1.83 -0.27
C ALA A 252 -14.58 -1.92 -1.77
N SER A 253 -15.35 -2.92 -2.22
CA SER A 253 -15.74 -3.10 -3.61
C SER A 253 -17.00 -2.32 -4.02
N ALA A 254 -17.74 -1.81 -3.04
CA ALA A 254 -19.00 -1.06 -3.25
C ALA A 254 -18.74 0.38 -3.70
#